data_7f3f26679cd2aa2681cecbcdd73b6fb4
#
_entry.id   7f3f26679cd2aa2681cecbcdd73b6fb4
#
_cell.length_a   1.000
_cell.length_b   1.000
_cell.length_c   1.000
_cell.angle_alpha   90.00
_cell.angle_beta   90.00
_cell.angle_gamma   90.00
#
_symmetry.space_group_name_H-M   'P 1'
#
loop_
_entity.id
_entity.type
_entity.pdbx_description
1 polymer ?
#
loop_
_entity_poly.entity_id
_entity_poly.type
_entity_poly.pdbx_seq_one_letter_code
_entity_poly.pdbx_strand_id
1 'polypeptide(L)'
;FFSANSRLLNIISMFVFQVEEDDESNNDGNVNSSFAKQLSNLLKQKGDDGQPILKDQLVDAGGKAVEGVGNTLSSAKDLISGQTKKVRMHFAKDGKKRTIISIKIPLSDDHMEKRRERYKELIEIEARRFNIPTEIALAIAETESAFNPKAKSHVPAYGLMQLVPKTGARDAYQWIYKKDKFITGRYLYKPRNNVELGCAYLSMIRHHYFSDI
;
A
#
# COMPACT_ATOMS: atom_id res chain seq x y z
N PHE A 1 -8.54 -17.35 -1.50
CA PHE A 1 -9.29 -16.49 -2.42
C PHE A 1 -8.59 -15.15 -2.44
N PHE A 2 -7.83 -14.91 -3.49
CA PHE A 2 -7.25 -13.61 -3.80
C PHE A 2 -8.39 -12.73 -4.32
N SER A 3 -8.71 -11.67 -3.61
CA SER A 3 -9.74 -10.71 -4.06
C SER A 3 -9.05 -9.62 -4.85
N ALA A 4 -8.97 -9.80 -6.16
CA ALA A 4 -8.55 -8.73 -7.06
C ALA A 4 -9.54 -7.56 -6.96
N ASN A 5 -9.13 -6.49 -6.32
CA ASN A 5 -9.96 -5.30 -6.20
C ASN A 5 -9.59 -4.32 -7.31
N SER A 6 -10.36 -4.33 -8.40
CA SER A 6 -10.18 -3.46 -9.58
C SER A 6 -10.11 -1.94 -9.26
N ARG A 7 -10.46 -1.54 -8.02
CA ARG A 7 -10.28 -0.18 -7.53
C ARG A 7 -8.85 0.16 -7.09
N LEU A 8 -8.01 -0.86 -6.79
CA LEU A 8 -6.59 -0.63 -6.48
C LEU A 8 -5.77 -0.29 -7.73
N LEU A 9 -6.13 -0.80 -8.89
CA LEU A 9 -5.41 -0.53 -10.15
C LEU A 9 -5.44 0.94 -10.56
N ASN A 10 -6.47 1.71 -10.19
CA ASN A 10 -6.56 3.15 -10.47
C ASN A 10 -5.86 4.06 -9.44
N ILE A 11 -5.30 3.49 -8.36
CA ILE A 11 -4.58 4.25 -7.31
C ILE A 11 -3.06 4.16 -7.49
N ILE A 12 -2.60 3.39 -8.47
CA ILE A 12 -1.20 3.00 -8.63
C ILE A 12 -0.29 4.16 -9.02
N SER A 13 -0.81 5.19 -9.71
CA SER A 13 -0.02 6.31 -10.22
C SER A 13 -0.08 7.59 -9.38
N MET A 14 -0.90 7.63 -8.33
CA MET A 14 -1.05 8.83 -7.51
C MET A 14 -1.66 8.54 -6.13
N PHE A 15 -1.40 9.41 -5.17
CA PHE A 15 -2.15 9.49 -3.91
C PHE A 15 -3.24 10.55 -4.01
N VAL A 16 -4.43 10.22 -3.51
CA VAL A 16 -5.54 11.17 -3.41
C VAL A 16 -5.79 11.44 -1.93
N PHE A 17 -5.65 12.69 -1.53
CA PHE A 17 -5.96 13.17 -0.19
C PHE A 17 -7.27 13.93 -0.24
N GLN A 18 -8.10 13.77 0.78
CA GLN A 18 -9.40 14.43 0.88
C GLN A 18 -9.56 15.05 2.27
N VAL A 19 -10.16 16.24 2.30
CA VAL A 19 -10.62 16.92 3.50
C VAL A 19 -12.07 17.26 3.29
N GLU A 20 -12.91 16.97 4.29
CA GLU A 20 -14.31 17.33 4.31
C GLU A 20 -14.50 18.50 5.28
N GLU A 21 -15.15 19.57 4.83
CA GLU A 21 -15.42 20.77 5.62
C GLU A 21 -16.91 21.12 5.59
N ASP A 22 -17.41 21.67 6.69
CA ASP A 22 -18.74 22.28 6.74
C ASP A 22 -18.73 23.57 5.91
N ASP A 23 -19.83 23.87 5.24
CA ASP A 23 -19.96 24.94 4.22
C ASP A 23 -19.61 26.36 4.76
N GLU A 24 -19.55 26.54 6.08
CA GLU A 24 -19.31 27.84 6.71
C GLU A 24 -17.83 28.17 6.98
N SER A 25 -16.91 27.22 6.76
CA SER A 25 -15.48 27.38 7.14
C SER A 25 -14.51 27.32 5.96
N ASN A 26 -14.69 28.21 4.97
CA ASN A 26 -13.75 28.30 3.85
C ASN A 26 -12.39 28.89 4.30
N ASN A 27 -11.59 28.11 5.07
CA ASN A 27 -10.27 28.52 5.47
C ASN A 27 -9.18 27.67 4.75
N ASP A 28 -8.73 28.15 3.59
CA ASP A 28 -7.69 27.53 2.76
C ASP A 28 -6.42 27.13 3.55
N GLY A 29 -6.09 27.87 4.60
CA GLY A 29 -4.96 27.57 5.47
C GLY A 29 -5.16 26.29 6.28
N ASN A 30 -6.37 26.02 6.74
CA ASN A 30 -6.70 24.81 7.50
C ASN A 30 -6.68 23.56 6.60
N VAL A 31 -7.24 23.67 5.39
CA VAL A 31 -7.23 22.60 4.38
C VAL A 31 -5.81 22.18 4.02
N ASN A 32 -4.95 23.14 3.68
CA ASN A 32 -3.55 22.87 3.34
C ASN A 32 -2.78 22.26 4.52
N SER A 33 -3.05 22.71 5.75
CA SER A 33 -2.46 22.11 6.95
C SER A 33 -2.91 20.65 7.13
N SER A 34 -4.17 20.35 6.88
CA SER A 34 -4.73 18.99 6.97
C SER A 34 -4.10 18.07 5.92
N PHE A 35 -3.98 18.51 4.67
CA PHE A 35 -3.28 17.76 3.63
C PHE A 35 -1.81 17.53 3.97
N ALA A 36 -1.11 18.55 4.45
CA ALA A 36 0.29 18.43 4.84
C ALA A 36 0.50 17.42 5.98
N LYS A 37 -0.41 17.38 6.95
CA LYS A 37 -0.38 16.38 8.03
C LYS A 37 -0.61 14.96 7.49
N GLN A 38 -1.60 14.77 6.63
CA GLN A 38 -1.90 13.45 6.02
C GLN A 38 -0.69 12.95 5.21
N LEU A 39 -0.13 13.80 4.33
CA LEU A 39 1.03 13.48 3.52
C LEU A 39 2.27 13.22 4.39
N SER A 40 2.54 14.06 5.38
CA SER A 40 3.66 13.86 6.32
C SER A 40 3.56 12.52 7.05
N ASN A 41 2.35 12.09 7.46
CA ASN A 41 2.15 10.80 8.09
C ASN A 41 2.42 9.63 7.12
N LEU A 42 2.10 9.79 5.85
CA LEU A 42 2.41 8.81 4.81
C LEU A 42 3.92 8.72 4.55
N LEU A 43 4.60 9.87 4.45
CA LEU A 43 6.05 9.97 4.24
C LEU A 43 6.87 9.37 5.39
N LYS A 44 6.34 9.39 6.61
CA LYS A 44 6.98 8.78 7.79
C LYS A 44 6.93 7.26 7.81
N GLN A 45 6.10 6.63 6.97
CA GLN A 45 6.00 5.19 6.94
C GLN A 45 7.30 4.58 6.39
N LYS A 46 7.85 3.64 7.15
CA LYS A 46 9.10 2.95 6.82
C LYS A 46 8.84 1.47 6.54
N GLY A 47 9.65 0.92 5.63
CA GLY A 47 9.77 -0.51 5.44
C GLY A 47 10.62 -1.18 6.55
N ASP A 48 10.80 -2.49 6.47
CA ASP A 48 11.63 -3.25 7.41
C ASP A 48 13.14 -2.92 7.28
N ASP A 49 13.53 -2.35 6.15
CA ASP A 49 14.87 -1.81 5.86
C ASP A 49 15.11 -0.43 6.50
N GLY A 50 14.12 0.09 7.24
CA GLY A 50 14.17 1.42 7.86
C GLY A 50 14.03 2.59 6.89
N GLN A 51 13.95 2.35 5.57
CA GLN A 51 13.79 3.38 4.57
C GLN A 51 12.32 3.78 4.39
N PRO A 52 12.04 5.04 4.01
CA PRO A 52 10.68 5.46 3.66
C PRO A 52 10.08 4.57 2.57
N ILE A 53 8.81 4.20 2.70
CA ILE A 53 8.12 3.35 1.70
C ILE A 53 8.04 4.05 0.35
N LEU A 54 7.88 5.38 0.35
CA LEU A 54 7.74 6.22 -0.84
C LEU A 54 9.05 6.89 -1.29
N LYS A 55 10.20 6.36 -0.82
CA LYS A 55 11.50 6.90 -1.21
C LYS A 55 11.60 6.98 -2.75
N ASP A 56 11.94 8.16 -3.26
CA ASP A 56 12.20 8.44 -4.68
C ASP A 56 11.03 8.12 -5.64
N GLN A 57 9.80 8.02 -5.13
CA GLN A 57 8.61 7.67 -5.91
C GLN A 57 7.67 8.85 -6.15
N LEU A 58 7.93 10.02 -5.58
CA LEU A 58 7.06 11.18 -5.70
C LEU A 58 7.56 12.14 -6.76
N VAL A 59 6.62 12.84 -7.40
CA VAL A 59 6.92 13.97 -8.27
C VAL A 59 6.23 15.23 -7.76
N ASP A 60 6.83 16.39 -8.04
CA ASP A 60 6.23 17.68 -7.74
C ASP A 60 5.09 18.04 -8.71
N ALA A 61 4.51 19.22 -8.55
CA ALA A 61 3.44 19.70 -9.41
C ALA A 61 3.86 19.89 -10.88
N GLY A 62 5.17 20.03 -11.13
CA GLY A 62 5.77 20.13 -12.46
C GLY A 62 6.13 18.78 -13.08
N GLY A 63 5.90 17.66 -12.36
CA GLY A 63 6.26 16.31 -12.82
C GLY A 63 7.73 15.94 -12.60
N LYS A 64 8.50 16.76 -11.89
CA LYS A 64 9.90 16.48 -11.58
C LYS A 64 10.01 15.54 -10.39
N ALA A 65 10.84 14.51 -10.50
CA ALA A 65 11.11 13.58 -9.40
C ALA A 65 11.67 14.34 -8.18
N VAL A 66 11.10 14.06 -7.02
CA VAL A 66 11.53 14.65 -5.74
C VAL A 66 12.40 13.64 -5.02
N GLU A 67 13.71 13.84 -5.09
CA GLU A 67 14.69 13.03 -4.38
C GLU A 67 14.75 13.41 -2.91
N GLY A 68 14.94 12.40 -2.05
CA GLY A 68 15.21 12.63 -0.64
C GLY A 68 14.11 13.38 0.11
N VAL A 69 12.84 13.14 -0.22
CA VAL A 69 11.71 13.76 0.49
C VAL A 69 11.87 13.53 1.98
N GLY A 70 12.20 14.60 2.69
CA GLY A 70 12.28 14.58 4.14
C GLY A 70 10.94 14.21 4.77
N ASN A 71 10.95 13.48 5.87
CA ASN A 71 9.74 13.10 6.62
C ASN A 71 9.13 14.29 7.38
N THR A 72 9.36 15.51 6.93
CA THR A 72 8.98 16.73 7.63
C THR A 72 7.67 17.29 7.11
N LEU A 73 7.00 18.06 7.95
CA LEU A 73 5.81 18.81 7.57
C LEU A 73 6.12 19.86 6.48
N SER A 74 7.33 20.38 6.46
CA SER A 74 7.80 21.31 5.41
C SER A 74 7.83 20.63 4.05
N SER A 75 8.49 19.48 3.93
CA SER A 75 8.54 18.72 2.67
C SER A 75 7.13 18.34 2.16
N ALA A 76 6.21 18.04 3.08
CA ALA A 76 4.83 17.78 2.71
C ALA A 76 4.12 19.03 2.19
N LYS A 77 4.36 20.20 2.78
CA LYS A 77 3.82 21.49 2.30
C LYS A 77 4.35 21.85 0.92
N ASP A 78 5.64 21.63 0.68
CA ASP A 78 6.28 21.92 -0.61
C ASP A 78 5.68 21.05 -1.73
N LEU A 79 5.44 19.75 -1.47
CA LEU A 79 4.80 18.84 -2.42
C LEU A 79 3.34 19.20 -2.72
N ILE A 80 2.62 19.76 -1.76
CA ILE A 80 1.23 20.20 -1.91
C ILE A 80 1.15 21.54 -2.66
N SER A 81 2.17 22.37 -2.49
CA SER A 81 2.26 23.66 -3.15
C SER A 81 2.22 23.49 -4.67
N GLY A 82 1.31 24.20 -5.33
CA GLY A 82 1.10 24.09 -6.78
C GLY A 82 0.22 22.92 -7.24
N GLN A 83 -0.20 22.00 -6.36
CA GLN A 83 -1.15 20.96 -6.73
C GLN A 83 -2.56 21.52 -6.94
N THR A 84 -3.22 21.05 -8.00
CA THR A 84 -4.60 21.46 -8.30
C THR A 84 -5.57 20.86 -7.29
N LYS A 85 -6.34 21.72 -6.62
CA LYS A 85 -7.45 21.32 -5.75
C LYS A 85 -8.69 21.02 -6.59
N LYS A 86 -9.35 19.90 -6.32
CA LYS A 86 -10.70 19.61 -6.83
C LYS A 86 -11.69 19.77 -5.69
N VAL A 87 -12.71 20.57 -5.93
CA VAL A 87 -13.78 20.86 -4.95
C VAL A 87 -15.05 20.16 -5.41
N ARG A 88 -15.70 19.44 -4.51
CA ARG A 88 -16.99 18.77 -4.75
C ARG A 88 -17.89 18.97 -3.54
N MET A 89 -19.09 19.46 -3.77
CA MET A 89 -20.13 19.55 -2.74
C MET A 89 -20.95 18.27 -2.69
N HIS A 90 -21.38 17.87 -1.49
CA HIS A 90 -22.33 16.79 -1.29
C HIS A 90 -23.18 17.03 -0.04
N PHE A 91 -24.33 16.35 0.04
CA PHE A 91 -25.12 16.30 1.27
C PHE A 91 -24.70 15.09 2.08
N ALA A 92 -24.28 15.32 3.31
CA ALA A 92 -23.95 14.25 4.24
C ALA A 92 -25.21 13.54 4.75
N LYS A 93 -25.04 12.40 5.42
CA LYS A 93 -26.17 11.60 5.95
C LYS A 93 -27.01 12.35 6.99
N ASP A 94 -26.45 13.36 7.62
CA ASP A 94 -27.13 14.26 8.58
C ASP A 94 -27.92 15.40 7.89
N GLY A 95 -27.99 15.40 6.56
CA GLY A 95 -28.68 16.41 5.74
C GLY A 95 -27.92 17.72 5.58
N LYS A 96 -26.73 17.86 6.19
CA LYS A 96 -25.92 19.08 6.04
C LYS A 96 -25.13 19.04 4.73
N LYS A 97 -25.02 20.20 4.11
CA LYS A 97 -24.17 20.41 2.95
C LYS A 97 -22.71 20.50 3.41
N ARG A 98 -21.85 19.72 2.76
CA ARG A 98 -20.40 19.69 3.03
C ARG A 98 -19.62 19.79 1.74
N THR A 99 -18.42 20.33 1.87
CA THR A 99 -17.48 20.47 0.78
C THR A 99 -16.34 19.48 0.95
N ILE A 100 -16.14 18.61 -0.06
CA ILE A 100 -14.97 17.73 -0.15
C ILE A 100 -13.94 18.41 -1.03
N ILE A 101 -12.79 18.71 -0.46
CA ILE A 101 -11.62 19.22 -1.18
C ILE A 101 -10.63 18.08 -1.34
N SER A 102 -10.15 17.85 -2.55
CA SER A 102 -9.18 16.78 -2.84
C SER A 102 -7.99 17.32 -3.62
N ILE A 103 -6.81 16.77 -3.30
CA ILE A 103 -5.59 16.95 -4.07
C ILE A 103 -5.06 15.59 -4.54
N LYS A 104 -4.30 15.62 -5.63
CA LYS A 104 -3.61 14.43 -6.18
C LYS A 104 -2.12 14.67 -6.11
N ILE A 105 -1.40 13.75 -5.49
CA ILE A 105 0.06 13.72 -5.49
C ILE A 105 0.50 12.59 -6.43
N PRO A 106 1.06 12.90 -7.60
CA PRO A 106 1.45 11.89 -8.56
C PRO A 106 2.72 11.14 -8.10
N LEU A 107 2.86 9.91 -8.58
CA LEU A 107 4.05 9.09 -8.44
C LEU A 107 4.90 9.19 -9.71
N SER A 108 6.21 8.92 -9.59
CA SER A 108 7.12 8.83 -10.73
C SER A 108 6.72 7.66 -11.65
N ASP A 109 7.00 7.77 -12.94
CA ASP A 109 6.62 6.73 -13.93
C ASP A 109 7.25 5.38 -13.61
N ASP A 110 8.44 5.38 -13.01
CA ASP A 110 9.20 4.20 -12.60
C ASP A 110 8.90 3.71 -11.17
N HIS A 111 7.87 4.25 -10.51
CA HIS A 111 7.55 3.91 -9.11
C HIS A 111 7.28 2.42 -8.90
N MET A 112 6.69 1.74 -9.88
CA MET A 112 6.43 0.29 -9.82
C MET A 112 7.73 -0.50 -9.86
N GLU A 113 8.66 -0.14 -10.74
CA GLU A 113 9.97 -0.78 -10.83
C GLU A 113 10.77 -0.59 -9.55
N LYS A 114 10.81 0.64 -9.01
CA LYS A 114 11.44 0.94 -7.71
C LYS A 114 10.88 0.08 -6.56
N ARG A 115 9.56 -0.12 -6.52
CA ARG A 115 8.93 -0.99 -5.51
C ARG A 115 9.26 -2.44 -5.74
N ARG A 116 9.24 -2.91 -6.98
CA ARG A 116 9.58 -4.28 -7.37
C ARG A 116 11.00 -4.60 -6.95
N GLU A 117 11.98 -3.80 -7.36
CA GLU A 117 13.40 -3.99 -7.03
C GLU A 117 13.64 -4.04 -5.51
N ARG A 118 12.92 -3.24 -4.74
CA ARG A 118 13.02 -3.23 -3.27
C ARG A 118 12.68 -4.57 -2.61
N TYR A 119 11.73 -5.31 -3.18
CA TYR A 119 11.26 -6.58 -2.58
C TYR A 119 11.62 -7.82 -3.39
N LYS A 120 12.22 -7.65 -4.55
CA LYS A 120 12.56 -8.73 -5.48
C LYS A 120 13.41 -9.80 -4.83
N GLU A 121 14.54 -9.45 -4.23
CA GLU A 121 15.44 -10.40 -3.57
C GLU A 121 14.72 -11.19 -2.45
N LEU A 122 13.94 -10.51 -1.63
CA LEU A 122 13.16 -11.17 -0.58
C LEU A 122 12.17 -12.18 -1.15
N ILE A 123 11.45 -11.79 -2.21
CA ILE A 123 10.47 -12.67 -2.87
C ILE A 123 11.18 -13.86 -3.53
N GLU A 124 12.31 -13.63 -4.19
CA GLU A 124 13.10 -14.70 -4.82
C GLU A 124 13.61 -15.74 -3.81
N ILE A 125 14.08 -15.29 -2.66
CA ILE A 125 14.57 -16.18 -1.59
C ILE A 125 13.44 -17.07 -1.10
N GLU A 126 12.30 -16.49 -0.74
CA GLU A 126 11.19 -17.26 -0.19
C GLU A 126 10.47 -18.11 -1.27
N ALA A 127 10.36 -17.63 -2.50
CA ALA A 127 9.83 -18.41 -3.61
C ALA A 127 10.65 -19.69 -3.84
N ARG A 128 11.99 -19.57 -3.89
CA ARG A 128 12.90 -20.73 -3.99
C ARG A 128 12.76 -21.69 -2.80
N ARG A 129 12.71 -21.14 -1.57
CA ARG A 129 12.55 -21.93 -0.35
C ARG A 129 11.30 -22.81 -0.37
N PHE A 130 10.21 -22.30 -0.91
CA PHE A 130 8.91 -22.99 -0.98
C PHE A 130 8.66 -23.65 -2.35
N ASN A 131 9.66 -23.70 -3.22
CA ASN A 131 9.58 -24.30 -4.57
C ASN A 131 8.44 -23.68 -5.42
N ILE A 132 8.29 -22.36 -5.35
CA ILE A 132 7.36 -21.59 -6.18
C ILE A 132 8.17 -20.88 -7.27
N PRO A 133 7.72 -20.87 -8.56
CA PRO A 133 8.33 -20.06 -9.58
C PRO A 133 8.38 -18.59 -9.15
N THR A 134 9.55 -17.98 -9.21
CA THR A 134 9.77 -16.59 -8.76
C THR A 134 8.84 -15.60 -9.46
N GLU A 135 8.62 -15.81 -10.75
CA GLU A 135 7.76 -14.97 -11.59
C GLU A 135 6.32 -14.98 -11.10
N ILE A 136 5.82 -16.11 -10.62
CA ILE A 136 4.47 -16.22 -10.03
C ILE A 136 4.40 -15.42 -8.72
N ALA A 137 5.37 -15.57 -7.84
CA ALA A 137 5.39 -14.85 -6.57
C ALA A 137 5.49 -13.32 -6.79
N LEU A 138 6.31 -12.88 -7.75
CA LEU A 138 6.40 -11.47 -8.15
C LEU A 138 5.11 -10.95 -8.76
N ALA A 139 4.49 -11.69 -9.69
CA ALA A 139 3.23 -11.31 -10.32
C ALA A 139 2.08 -11.19 -9.29
N ILE A 140 2.05 -12.06 -8.28
CA ILE A 140 1.08 -11.97 -7.19
C ILE A 140 1.31 -10.70 -6.37
N ALA A 141 2.55 -10.41 -5.95
CA ALA A 141 2.85 -9.20 -5.19
C ALA A 141 2.53 -7.92 -5.97
N GLU A 142 2.76 -7.93 -7.28
CA GLU A 142 2.39 -6.83 -8.17
C GLU A 142 0.89 -6.64 -8.25
N THR A 143 0.15 -7.69 -8.57
CA THR A 143 -1.31 -7.66 -8.77
C THR A 143 -2.06 -7.36 -7.48
N GLU A 144 -1.64 -7.94 -6.35
CA GLU A 144 -2.34 -7.85 -5.07
C GLU A 144 -2.10 -6.53 -4.33
N SER A 145 -0.92 -5.94 -4.46
CA SER A 145 -0.54 -4.77 -3.67
C SER A 145 0.22 -3.69 -4.41
N ALA A 146 0.58 -3.89 -5.69
CA ALA A 146 1.56 -3.03 -6.38
C ALA A 146 2.86 -2.89 -5.56
N PHE A 147 3.32 -3.99 -4.98
CA PHE A 147 4.46 -4.05 -4.05
C PHE A 147 4.36 -3.10 -2.86
N ASN A 148 3.14 -2.77 -2.41
CA ASN A 148 2.93 -1.94 -1.22
C ASN A 148 2.83 -2.80 0.04
N PRO A 149 3.82 -2.77 0.96
CA PRO A 149 3.81 -3.60 2.17
C PRO A 149 2.74 -3.18 3.18
N LYS A 150 2.14 -2.00 3.02
CA LYS A 150 1.05 -1.47 3.87
C LYS A 150 -0.32 -1.58 3.21
N ALA A 151 -0.42 -2.26 2.08
CA ALA A 151 -1.70 -2.48 1.44
C ALA A 151 -2.67 -3.22 2.37
N LYS A 152 -3.92 -2.76 2.35
CA LYS A 152 -5.05 -3.37 3.07
C LYS A 152 -6.27 -3.33 2.16
N SER A 153 -6.89 -4.47 1.93
CA SER A 153 -8.12 -4.56 1.14
C SER A 153 -9.37 -4.30 2.00
N HIS A 154 -10.51 -4.16 1.33
CA HIS A 154 -11.82 -4.03 1.98
C HIS A 154 -12.20 -5.31 2.77
N VAL A 155 -12.00 -6.47 2.20
CA VAL A 155 -11.96 -7.75 2.93
C VAL A 155 -10.56 -7.84 3.50
N PRO A 156 -10.38 -7.90 4.85
CA PRO A 156 -9.08 -7.59 5.48
C PRO A 156 -7.96 -8.56 5.09
N ALA A 157 -7.41 -8.35 3.91
CA ALA A 157 -6.15 -8.90 3.44
C ALA A 157 -5.05 -7.85 3.57
N TYR A 158 -3.82 -8.26 3.86
CA TYR A 158 -2.75 -7.36 4.28
C TYR A 158 -1.42 -7.64 3.57
N GLY A 159 -0.68 -6.56 3.28
CA GLY A 159 0.72 -6.58 2.86
C GLY A 159 0.95 -6.97 1.40
N LEU A 160 2.18 -7.32 1.06
CA LEU A 160 2.63 -7.54 -0.30
C LEU A 160 1.82 -8.59 -1.07
N MET A 161 1.51 -9.73 -0.44
CA MET A 161 0.78 -10.84 -1.05
C MET A 161 -0.68 -10.93 -0.57
N GLN A 162 -1.22 -9.87 0.03
CA GLN A 162 -2.62 -9.71 0.46
C GLN A 162 -3.18 -10.93 1.20
N LEU A 163 -2.50 -11.34 2.25
CA LEU A 163 -2.92 -12.49 3.05
C LEU A 163 -4.02 -12.11 4.05
N VAL A 164 -5.03 -12.97 4.17
CA VAL A 164 -6.09 -12.86 5.18
C VAL A 164 -5.62 -13.51 6.49
N PRO A 165 -5.59 -12.77 7.63
CA PRO A 165 -5.05 -13.26 8.89
C PRO A 165 -5.68 -14.53 9.43
N LYS A 166 -7.02 -14.64 9.34
CA LYS A 166 -7.79 -15.74 9.94
C LYS A 166 -7.81 -17.04 9.14
N THR A 167 -7.40 -16.98 7.86
CA THR A 167 -7.40 -18.10 6.92
C THR A 167 -6.01 -18.29 6.33
N GLY A 168 -5.74 -17.88 5.10
CA GLY A 168 -4.52 -18.16 4.38
C GLY A 168 -3.22 -17.92 5.16
N ALA A 169 -3.13 -16.83 5.95
CA ALA A 169 -1.95 -16.56 6.76
C ALA A 169 -1.79 -17.55 7.93
N ARG A 170 -2.91 -17.91 8.60
CA ARG A 170 -2.91 -18.86 9.72
C ARG A 170 -2.61 -20.27 9.21
N ASP A 171 -3.22 -20.67 8.10
CA ASP A 171 -3.02 -21.98 7.47
C ASP A 171 -1.55 -22.13 7.03
N ALA A 172 -0.99 -21.13 6.36
CA ALA A 172 0.43 -21.10 5.99
C ALA A 172 1.35 -21.17 7.21
N TYR A 173 1.04 -20.43 8.27
CA TYR A 173 1.82 -20.49 9.51
C TYR A 173 1.81 -21.89 10.12
N GLN A 174 0.64 -22.51 10.19
CA GLN A 174 0.50 -23.89 10.70
C GLN A 174 1.21 -24.91 9.79
N TRP A 175 1.17 -24.69 8.48
CA TRP A 175 1.88 -25.51 7.51
C TRP A 175 3.41 -25.50 7.74
N ILE A 176 4.01 -24.31 7.95
CA ILE A 176 5.44 -24.15 8.16
C ILE A 176 5.87 -24.64 9.57
N TYR A 177 5.20 -24.10 10.59
CA TYR A 177 5.70 -24.19 11.97
C TYR A 177 5.05 -25.30 12.79
N LYS A 178 4.05 -26.01 12.22
CA LYS A 178 3.26 -27.07 12.90
C LYS A 178 2.63 -26.59 14.21
N LYS A 179 2.38 -25.29 14.30
CA LYS A 179 1.79 -24.62 15.47
C LYS A 179 0.70 -23.67 15.02
N ASP A 180 -0.40 -23.64 15.76
CA ASP A 180 -1.42 -22.64 15.55
C ASP A 180 -0.99 -21.29 16.16
N LYS A 181 -1.23 -20.21 15.42
CA LYS A 181 -0.93 -18.84 15.86
C LYS A 181 -1.98 -17.87 15.37
N PHE A 182 -2.42 -16.99 16.27
CA PHE A 182 -3.24 -15.86 15.87
C PHE A 182 -2.40 -14.84 15.09
N ILE A 183 -2.64 -14.75 13.79
CA ILE A 183 -1.96 -13.79 12.91
C ILE A 183 -2.70 -12.47 12.92
N THR A 184 -1.97 -11.37 13.04
CA THR A 184 -2.52 -10.00 13.02
C THR A 184 -2.15 -9.27 11.73
N GLY A 185 -2.93 -8.23 11.36
CA GLY A 185 -2.55 -7.35 10.25
C GLY A 185 -1.18 -6.69 10.46
N ARG A 186 -0.83 -6.34 11.74
CA ARG A 186 0.50 -5.80 12.08
C ARG A 186 1.63 -6.77 11.75
N TYR A 187 1.41 -8.07 11.97
CA TYR A 187 2.36 -9.12 11.61
C TYR A 187 2.58 -9.19 10.10
N LEU A 188 1.48 -9.08 9.32
CA LEU A 188 1.48 -9.16 7.86
C LEU A 188 1.95 -7.88 7.17
N TYR A 189 1.99 -6.74 7.86
CA TYR A 189 2.61 -5.52 7.31
C TYR A 189 4.14 -5.56 7.28
N LYS A 190 4.75 -6.59 7.89
CA LYS A 190 6.19 -6.83 7.75
C LYS A 190 6.44 -7.64 6.49
N PRO A 191 7.18 -7.09 5.49
CA PRO A 191 7.45 -7.75 4.21
C PRO A 191 7.93 -9.18 4.35
N ARG A 192 8.94 -9.42 5.19
CA ARG A 192 9.49 -10.76 5.44
C ARG A 192 8.43 -11.77 5.86
N ASN A 193 7.62 -11.43 6.86
CA ASN A 193 6.57 -12.33 7.34
C ASN A 193 5.49 -12.57 6.28
N ASN A 194 5.16 -11.53 5.52
CA ASN A 194 4.10 -11.59 4.50
C ASN A 194 4.53 -12.48 3.33
N VAL A 195 5.75 -12.28 2.82
CA VAL A 195 6.28 -13.04 1.68
C VAL A 195 6.53 -14.50 2.08
N GLU A 196 7.11 -14.75 3.28
CA GLU A 196 7.27 -16.11 3.80
C GLU A 196 5.94 -16.86 3.84
N LEU A 197 4.92 -16.29 4.50
CA LEU A 197 3.62 -16.93 4.60
C LEU A 197 2.89 -17.01 3.24
N GLY A 198 3.09 -16.03 2.35
CA GLY A 198 2.51 -16.03 1.02
C GLY A 198 3.05 -17.15 0.15
N CYS A 199 4.37 -17.30 0.08
CA CYS A 199 5.01 -18.39 -0.66
C CYS A 199 4.68 -19.77 -0.07
N ALA A 200 4.62 -19.87 1.25
CA ALA A 200 4.19 -21.10 1.93
C ALA A 200 2.75 -21.46 1.62
N TYR A 201 1.85 -20.48 1.59
CA TYR A 201 0.44 -20.69 1.23
C TYR A 201 0.30 -21.20 -0.20
N LEU A 202 1.02 -20.59 -1.14
CA LEU A 202 1.05 -21.07 -2.53
C LEU A 202 1.57 -22.51 -2.64
N SER A 203 2.63 -22.83 -1.91
CA SER A 203 3.18 -24.19 -1.85
C SER A 203 2.17 -25.19 -1.27
N MET A 204 1.50 -24.80 -0.20
CA MET A 204 0.43 -25.62 0.42
C MET A 204 -0.71 -25.88 -0.56
N ILE A 205 -1.20 -24.84 -1.25
CA ILE A 205 -2.25 -25.00 -2.28
C ILE A 205 -1.77 -25.94 -3.37
N ARG A 206 -0.56 -25.73 -3.90
CA ARG A 206 -0.01 -26.60 -4.93
C ARG A 206 0.05 -28.04 -4.48
N HIS A 207 0.51 -28.30 -3.26
CA HIS A 207 0.59 -29.65 -2.72
C HIS A 207 -0.77 -30.31 -2.52
N HIS A 208 -1.80 -29.56 -2.10
CA HIS A 208 -3.13 -30.12 -1.86
C HIS A 208 -3.96 -30.35 -3.13
N TYR A 209 -3.79 -29.50 -4.14
CA TYR A 209 -4.66 -29.52 -5.31
C TYR A 209 -3.98 -29.98 -6.61
N PHE A 210 -2.65 -30.07 -6.62
CA PHE A 210 -1.88 -30.39 -7.82
C PHE A 210 -0.79 -31.45 -7.55
N SER A 211 -0.96 -32.25 -6.50
CA SER A 211 0.03 -33.31 -6.14
C SER A 211 0.10 -34.45 -7.15
N ASP A 212 -0.84 -34.55 -8.08
CA ASP A 212 -0.97 -35.65 -9.04
C ASP A 212 -0.60 -35.24 -10.48
N ILE A 213 0.10 -34.10 -10.68
CA ILE A 213 0.58 -33.68 -11.99
C ILE A 213 2.08 -33.72 -12.06
#